data_00d8c3ddf4885d80516fb78e9515e77f
#
_entry.id   00d8c3ddf4885d80516fb78e9515e77f
#
_cell.length_a   1.000
_cell.length_b   1.000
_cell.length_c   1.000
_cell.angle_alpha   90.00
_cell.angle_beta   90.00
_cell.angle_gamma   90.00
#
_symmetry.space_group_name_H-M   'P 1'
#
loop_
_entity.id
_entity.type
_entity.pdbx_description
1 polymer ?
#
loop_
_entity_poly.entity_id
_entity_poly.type
_entity_poly.pdbx_seq_one_letter_code
_entity_poly.pdbx_strand_id
1 'polypeptide(L)'
;NVGCPSDRVQNGMFGACLMAKADLVAECISEMQRVVNIPVTVKTRIGIDDLDSYEFLCDFINTVSGKGECEMFIIHARKAWLSGLSPKENREIPPLDYPRVYQLKRDFPHLTMSINGGIKSLEEAKAHLQHMDGVMVGREAYQNPGILAAVDREIFGSSDTDADPVAVVRAMYPYIERELSQGTYLGHITRHMLGLFQGIPGARQWRRYLSENAHKAGADINVLEHALKLVADKR
;
A
#
# COMPACT_ATOMS: atom_id res chain seq x y z
N ASN A 1 10.65 -3.64 6.68
CA ASN A 1 10.02 -2.33 6.75
C ASN A 1 10.95 -1.35 7.48
N VAL A 2 11.50 -0.41 6.74
CA VAL A 2 12.45 0.63 7.21
C VAL A 2 11.84 2.04 7.00
N GLY A 3 10.50 2.16 7.06
CA GLY A 3 9.83 3.42 6.78
C GLY A 3 8.69 3.79 7.75
N CYS A 4 8.37 2.93 8.72
CA CYS A 4 7.32 3.20 9.69
C CYS A 4 7.85 4.12 10.82
N PRO A 5 7.22 5.30 11.06
CA PRO A 5 7.66 6.26 12.08
C PRO A 5 6.93 6.09 13.42
N SER A 6 6.24 4.97 13.64
CA SER A 6 5.46 4.76 14.87
C SER A 6 6.36 4.60 16.10
N ASP A 7 6.00 5.22 17.23
CA ASP A 7 6.71 5.10 18.50
C ASP A 7 6.84 3.64 18.97
N ARG A 8 5.80 2.82 18.72
CA ARG A 8 5.83 1.38 19.03
C ARG A 8 6.93 0.65 18.25
N VAL A 9 7.18 1.10 17.03
CA VAL A 9 8.19 0.55 16.14
C VAL A 9 9.59 1.03 16.55
N GLN A 10 9.72 2.28 16.94
CA GLN A 10 10.99 2.85 17.41
C GLN A 10 11.47 2.19 18.70
N ASN A 11 10.60 1.99 19.67
CA ASN A 11 10.92 1.31 20.94
C ASN A 11 11.39 -0.14 20.72
N GLY A 12 10.92 -0.80 19.67
CA GLY A 12 11.35 -2.13 19.24
C GLY A 12 12.60 -2.13 18.36
N MET A 13 13.20 -0.97 18.08
CA MET A 13 14.34 -0.80 17.16
C MET A 13 14.07 -1.38 15.76
N PHE A 14 12.91 -1.06 15.17
CA PHE A 14 12.58 -1.39 13.78
C PHE A 14 11.78 -0.26 13.11
N GLY A 15 11.59 -0.31 11.80
CA GLY A 15 10.94 0.76 11.03
C GLY A 15 11.89 1.89 10.64
N ALA A 16 11.41 3.14 10.66
CA ALA A 16 12.14 4.27 10.08
C ALA A 16 13.46 4.60 10.80
N CYS A 17 13.57 4.35 12.11
CA CYS A 17 14.82 4.55 12.86
C CYS A 17 15.98 3.70 12.33
N LEU A 18 15.70 2.58 11.66
CA LEU A 18 16.73 1.73 11.03
C LEU A 18 17.41 2.39 9.82
N MET A 19 16.88 3.49 9.28
CA MET A 19 17.62 4.23 8.25
C MET A 19 18.98 4.75 8.74
N ALA A 20 19.10 5.03 10.05
CA ALA A 20 20.38 5.40 10.68
C ALA A 20 21.31 4.19 10.94
N LYS A 21 20.90 2.97 10.60
CA LYS A 21 21.64 1.73 10.85
C LYS A 21 21.68 0.84 9.59
N ALA A 22 22.19 1.41 8.50
CA ALA A 22 22.20 0.76 7.19
C ALA A 22 22.91 -0.61 7.21
N ASP A 23 24.02 -0.74 7.95
CA ASP A 23 24.74 -2.01 8.08
C ASP A 23 23.87 -3.10 8.72
N LEU A 24 23.12 -2.79 9.80
CA LEU A 24 22.21 -3.74 10.42
C LEU A 24 21.08 -4.17 9.46
N VAL A 25 20.56 -3.22 8.67
CA VAL A 25 19.55 -3.55 7.63
C VAL A 25 20.15 -4.50 6.60
N ALA A 26 21.37 -4.24 6.14
CA ALA A 26 22.07 -5.10 5.19
C ALA A 26 22.28 -6.52 5.74
N GLU A 27 22.74 -6.65 6.99
CA GLU A 27 22.87 -7.95 7.68
C GLU A 27 21.53 -8.70 7.74
N CYS A 28 20.45 -8.02 8.14
CA CYS A 28 19.10 -8.61 8.19
C CYS A 28 18.63 -9.12 6.82
N ILE A 29 18.87 -8.36 5.74
CA ILE A 29 18.51 -8.76 4.38
C ILE A 29 19.30 -9.99 3.98
N SER A 30 20.62 -9.99 4.17
CA SER A 30 21.51 -11.11 3.86
C SER A 30 21.07 -12.40 4.58
N GLU A 31 20.75 -12.30 5.88
CA GLU A 31 20.28 -13.47 6.63
C GLU A 31 18.91 -13.98 6.16
N MET A 32 17.99 -13.09 5.78
CA MET A 32 16.72 -13.51 5.20
C MET A 32 16.92 -14.24 3.85
N GLN A 33 17.76 -13.70 2.98
CA GLN A 33 18.05 -14.30 1.66
C GLN A 33 18.68 -15.70 1.75
N ARG A 34 19.40 -16.01 2.84
CA ARG A 34 19.97 -17.36 3.04
C ARG A 34 18.93 -18.46 3.23
N VAL A 35 17.72 -18.10 3.68
CA VAL A 35 16.70 -19.08 4.06
C VAL A 35 15.45 -19.05 3.17
N VAL A 36 15.40 -18.14 2.19
CA VAL A 36 14.27 -18.03 1.26
C VAL A 36 14.76 -17.90 -0.18
N ASN A 37 13.96 -18.42 -1.13
CA ASN A 37 14.21 -18.31 -2.57
C ASN A 37 13.27 -17.30 -3.26
N ILE A 38 12.76 -16.33 -2.50
CA ILE A 38 11.90 -15.24 -2.99
C ILE A 38 12.63 -13.91 -2.79
N PRO A 39 12.29 -12.87 -3.55
CA PRO A 39 12.91 -11.56 -3.38
C PRO A 39 12.68 -11.01 -1.97
N VAL A 40 13.76 -10.52 -1.36
CA VAL A 40 13.70 -9.75 -0.10
C VAL A 40 13.82 -8.28 -0.46
N THR A 41 12.83 -7.47 -0.09
CA THR A 41 12.72 -6.08 -0.52
C THR A 41 12.76 -5.13 0.68
N VAL A 42 13.23 -3.91 0.46
CA VAL A 42 13.25 -2.85 1.49
C VAL A 42 12.25 -1.77 1.14
N LYS A 43 11.33 -1.49 2.06
CA LYS A 43 10.47 -0.31 1.99
C LYS A 43 10.98 0.75 2.97
N THR A 44 11.38 1.90 2.43
CA THR A 44 11.98 3.00 3.19
C THR A 44 11.34 4.35 2.89
N ARG A 45 11.90 5.40 3.49
CA ARG A 45 11.62 6.82 3.23
C ARG A 45 12.83 7.50 2.61
N ILE A 46 12.76 8.80 2.35
CA ILE A 46 13.87 9.60 1.80
C ILE A 46 14.77 10.23 2.88
N GLY A 47 14.50 9.96 4.16
CA GLY A 47 15.24 10.43 5.33
C GLY A 47 14.43 10.36 6.61
N ILE A 48 15.08 10.65 7.73
CA ILE A 48 14.52 10.71 9.08
C ILE A 48 15.04 11.93 9.81
N ASP A 49 14.18 12.66 10.51
CA ASP A 49 14.53 13.86 11.30
C ASP A 49 15.51 14.78 10.53
N ASP A 50 16.68 15.05 11.09
CA ASP A 50 17.74 15.88 10.45
C ASP A 50 18.68 15.06 9.53
N LEU A 51 18.55 13.74 9.50
CA LEU A 51 19.24 12.85 8.56
C LEU A 51 18.44 12.75 7.26
N ASP A 52 18.38 13.84 6.51
CA ASP A 52 17.56 13.95 5.30
C ASP A 52 18.30 14.51 4.09
N SER A 53 19.64 14.51 4.13
CA SER A 53 20.44 14.87 2.95
C SER A 53 20.30 13.79 1.85
N TYR A 54 20.62 14.18 0.61
CA TYR A 54 20.61 13.23 -0.50
C TYR A 54 21.74 12.20 -0.36
N GLU A 55 22.89 12.63 0.14
CA GLU A 55 24.04 11.78 0.43
C GLU A 55 23.68 10.70 1.45
N PHE A 56 23.00 11.06 2.54
CA PHE A 56 22.50 10.08 3.52
C PHE A 56 21.61 9.00 2.89
N LEU A 57 20.70 9.42 2.00
CA LEU A 57 19.84 8.48 1.28
C LEU A 57 20.64 7.58 0.35
N CYS A 58 21.59 8.13 -0.41
CA CYS A 58 22.48 7.36 -1.29
C CYS A 58 23.34 6.36 -0.51
N ASP A 59 23.92 6.77 0.63
CA ASP A 59 24.73 5.91 1.49
C ASP A 59 23.91 4.75 2.06
N PHE A 60 22.66 5.01 2.47
CA PHE A 60 21.74 3.96 2.90
C PHE A 60 21.46 2.95 1.78
N ILE A 61 21.08 3.42 0.60
CA ILE A 61 20.80 2.54 -0.55
C ILE A 61 22.04 1.74 -0.94
N ASN A 62 23.17 2.40 -1.04
CA ASN A 62 24.43 1.77 -1.44
C ASN A 62 24.90 0.70 -0.43
N THR A 63 24.76 0.97 0.87
CA THR A 63 25.11 0.00 1.91
C THR A 63 24.18 -1.23 1.87
N VAL A 64 22.88 -1.01 1.78
CA VAL A 64 21.88 -2.10 1.80
C VAL A 64 21.92 -2.92 0.51
N SER A 65 22.14 -2.29 -0.64
CA SER A 65 22.29 -3.03 -1.91
C SER A 65 23.65 -3.72 -2.03
N GLY A 66 24.76 -3.05 -1.63
CA GLY A 66 26.09 -3.60 -1.77
C GLY A 66 26.43 -4.69 -0.77
N LYS A 67 26.15 -4.47 0.52
CA LYS A 67 26.45 -5.45 1.59
C LYS A 67 25.32 -6.46 1.82
N GLY A 68 24.07 -6.01 1.67
CA GLY A 68 22.89 -6.85 1.87
C GLY A 68 22.38 -7.51 0.62
N GLU A 69 22.96 -7.22 -0.55
CA GLU A 69 22.55 -7.74 -1.86
C GLU A 69 21.05 -7.49 -2.16
N CYS A 70 20.49 -6.39 -1.61
CA CYS A 70 19.11 -6.02 -1.86
C CYS A 70 18.97 -5.33 -3.22
N GLU A 71 18.20 -5.93 -4.13
CA GLU A 71 18.02 -5.41 -5.49
C GLU A 71 16.72 -4.59 -5.65
N MET A 72 15.79 -4.66 -4.69
CA MET A 72 14.45 -4.09 -4.84
C MET A 72 14.09 -3.17 -3.66
N PHE A 73 13.77 -1.92 -4.00
CA PHE A 73 13.41 -0.90 -3.02
C PHE A 73 12.05 -0.27 -3.33
N ILE A 74 11.27 0.02 -2.28
CA ILE A 74 10.07 0.84 -2.37
C ILE A 74 10.34 2.14 -1.57
N ILE A 75 10.37 3.27 -2.26
CA ILE A 75 10.74 4.55 -1.69
C ILE A 75 9.50 5.41 -1.44
N HIS A 76 9.15 5.64 -0.18
CA HIS A 76 8.12 6.63 0.16
C HIS A 76 8.74 8.04 0.05
N ALA A 77 8.23 8.84 -0.88
CA ALA A 77 8.76 10.15 -1.24
C ALA A 77 8.55 11.26 -0.17
N ARG A 78 8.58 10.88 1.11
CA ARG A 78 8.54 11.78 2.27
C ARG A 78 9.59 11.35 3.29
N LYS A 79 10.23 12.31 3.94
CA LYS A 79 10.99 11.98 5.16
C LYS A 79 10.04 11.61 6.31
N ALA A 80 10.56 11.00 7.36
CA ALA A 80 9.83 10.76 8.59
C ALA A 80 10.35 11.65 9.72
N TRP A 81 9.43 12.21 10.50
CA TRP A 81 9.74 12.72 11.82
C TRP A 81 9.50 11.61 12.84
N LEU A 82 10.55 11.21 13.56
CA LEU A 82 10.49 10.13 14.54
C LEU A 82 9.82 10.57 15.83
N SER A 83 9.82 11.88 16.11
CA SER A 83 9.15 12.49 17.25
C SER A 83 8.24 13.64 16.82
N GLY A 84 7.22 13.92 17.63
CA GLY A 84 6.34 15.07 17.42
C GLY A 84 5.21 14.91 16.39
N LEU A 85 5.23 13.86 15.58
CA LEU A 85 4.18 13.56 14.61
C LEU A 85 3.68 12.11 14.75
N SER A 86 2.37 11.93 14.78
CA SER A 86 1.77 10.61 14.67
C SER A 86 2.08 9.95 13.31
N PRO A 87 1.92 8.62 13.18
CA PRO A 87 2.07 7.94 11.90
C PRO A 87 1.14 8.45 10.79
N LYS A 88 -0.04 9.00 11.16
CA LYS A 88 -0.96 9.63 10.20
C LYS A 88 -0.38 10.94 9.69
N GLU A 89 0.03 11.83 10.59
CA GLU A 89 0.63 13.13 10.26
C GLU A 89 1.91 12.98 9.46
N ASN A 90 2.75 11.99 9.75
CA ASN A 90 3.93 11.63 8.97
C ASN A 90 3.65 11.20 7.52
N ARG A 91 2.38 10.94 7.16
CA ARG A 91 1.95 10.66 5.79
C ARG A 91 1.34 11.89 5.09
N GLU A 92 1.21 13.01 5.81
CA GLU A 92 0.50 14.20 5.32
C GLU A 92 1.36 15.47 5.42
N ILE A 93 2.00 15.70 6.57
CA ILE A 93 2.72 16.95 6.87
C ILE A 93 4.07 17.05 6.15
N PRO A 94 5.01 16.07 6.22
CA PRO A 94 6.25 16.21 5.47
C PRO A 94 5.96 16.29 3.96
N PRO A 95 6.59 17.21 3.23
CA PRO A 95 6.33 17.37 1.81
C PRO A 95 6.72 16.13 1.00
N LEU A 96 6.03 15.89 -0.11
CA LEU A 96 6.43 14.91 -1.12
C LEU A 96 7.58 15.47 -1.95
N ASP A 97 8.64 14.68 -2.10
CA ASP A 97 9.81 15.01 -2.93
C ASP A 97 10.02 13.91 -3.97
N TYR A 98 9.17 13.89 -4.98
CA TYR A 98 9.29 12.96 -6.12
C TYR A 98 10.58 13.16 -6.93
N PRO A 99 11.04 14.43 -7.20
CA PRO A 99 12.28 14.66 -7.92
C PRO A 99 13.48 13.96 -7.29
N ARG A 100 13.58 13.94 -5.97
CA ARG A 100 14.64 13.24 -5.24
C ARG A 100 14.60 11.72 -5.48
N VAL A 101 13.42 11.12 -5.50
CA VAL A 101 13.26 9.68 -5.77
C VAL A 101 13.61 9.35 -7.23
N TYR A 102 13.25 10.22 -8.19
CA TYR A 102 13.65 10.05 -9.58
C TYR A 102 15.16 10.19 -9.78
N GLN A 103 15.79 11.14 -9.05
CA GLN A 103 17.25 11.26 -9.06
C GLN A 103 17.90 9.98 -8.54
N LEU A 104 17.40 9.43 -7.41
CA LEU A 104 17.90 8.19 -6.83
C LEU A 104 17.84 7.02 -7.85
N LYS A 105 16.74 6.88 -8.59
CA LYS A 105 16.63 5.87 -9.65
C LYS A 105 17.66 6.08 -10.77
N ARG A 106 17.92 7.32 -11.18
CA ARG A 106 18.96 7.61 -12.19
C ARG A 106 20.37 7.26 -11.70
N ASP A 107 20.65 7.51 -10.41
CA ASP A 107 21.97 7.27 -9.83
C ASP A 107 22.20 5.78 -9.52
N PHE A 108 21.11 5.00 -9.32
CA PHE A 108 21.14 3.56 -9.12
C PHE A 108 20.30 2.81 -10.20
N PRO A 109 20.69 2.91 -11.49
CA PRO A 109 19.87 2.39 -12.60
C PRO A 109 19.71 0.86 -12.59
N HIS A 110 20.65 0.16 -11.96
CA HIS A 110 20.64 -1.30 -11.83
C HIS A 110 19.68 -1.85 -10.78
N LEU A 111 19.22 -1.01 -9.83
CA LEU A 111 18.28 -1.41 -8.79
C LEU A 111 16.83 -1.24 -9.26
N THR A 112 15.98 -2.18 -8.90
CA THR A 112 14.53 -2.06 -9.10
C THR A 112 13.94 -1.13 -8.03
N MET A 113 13.37 -0.02 -8.45
CA MET A 113 12.82 0.98 -7.52
C MET A 113 11.37 1.32 -7.84
N SER A 114 10.50 1.13 -6.85
CA SER A 114 9.12 1.60 -6.87
C SER A 114 8.93 2.85 -6.03
N ILE A 115 8.19 3.83 -6.57
CA ILE A 115 7.82 5.03 -5.83
C ILE A 115 6.53 4.83 -5.04
N ASN A 116 6.43 5.45 -3.87
CA ASN A 116 5.25 5.46 -3.03
C ASN A 116 5.02 6.84 -2.44
N GLY A 117 3.78 7.18 -2.14
CA GLY A 117 3.39 8.39 -1.42
C GLY A 117 2.45 9.30 -2.23
N GLY A 118 1.26 9.54 -1.70
CA GLY A 118 0.30 10.53 -2.24
C GLY A 118 -0.43 10.15 -3.52
N ILE A 119 -0.11 9.06 -4.18
CA ILE A 119 -0.64 8.65 -5.49
C ILE A 119 -2.11 8.24 -5.36
N LYS A 120 -2.98 8.86 -6.16
CA LYS A 120 -4.45 8.75 -6.06
C LYS A 120 -5.15 8.41 -7.37
N SER A 121 -4.45 8.38 -8.50
CA SER A 121 -5.03 8.00 -9.79
C SER A 121 -4.06 7.19 -10.64
N LEU A 122 -4.58 6.53 -11.68
CA LEU A 122 -3.77 5.79 -12.65
C LEU A 122 -2.96 6.75 -13.56
N GLU A 123 -3.45 7.96 -13.79
CA GLU A 123 -2.72 8.99 -14.52
C GLU A 123 -1.47 9.41 -13.76
N GLU A 124 -1.60 9.65 -12.44
CA GLU A 124 -0.44 9.91 -11.58
C GLU A 124 0.53 8.71 -11.58
N ALA A 125 0.00 7.49 -11.48
CA ALA A 125 0.82 6.28 -11.52
C ALA A 125 1.60 6.16 -12.84
N LYS A 126 0.95 6.42 -14.00
CA LYS A 126 1.61 6.42 -15.32
C LYS A 126 2.68 7.50 -15.43
N ALA A 127 2.44 8.68 -14.87
CA ALA A 127 3.44 9.74 -14.87
C ALA A 127 4.69 9.31 -14.08
N HIS A 128 4.52 8.65 -12.93
CA HIS A 128 5.64 8.10 -12.15
C HIS A 128 6.39 6.99 -12.89
N LEU A 129 5.68 6.12 -13.62
CA LEU A 129 6.27 5.02 -14.40
C LEU A 129 7.18 5.49 -15.55
N GLN A 130 7.13 6.76 -15.93
CA GLN A 130 8.12 7.32 -16.89
C GLN A 130 9.52 7.46 -16.25
N HIS A 131 9.62 7.40 -14.93
CA HIS A 131 10.86 7.62 -14.18
C HIS A 131 11.26 6.46 -13.27
N MET A 132 10.34 5.55 -12.97
CA MET A 132 10.48 4.49 -11.98
C MET A 132 10.09 3.14 -12.56
N ASP A 133 10.61 2.07 -12.00
CA ASP A 133 10.26 0.68 -12.42
C ASP A 133 8.87 0.26 -11.92
N GLY A 134 8.37 0.91 -10.88
CA GLY A 134 7.08 0.58 -10.30
C GLY A 134 6.47 1.70 -9.46
N VAL A 135 5.19 1.52 -9.16
CA VAL A 135 4.42 2.44 -8.32
C VAL A 135 3.68 1.64 -7.25
N MET A 136 3.84 2.04 -5.99
CA MET A 136 3.09 1.46 -4.88
C MET A 136 1.96 2.42 -4.47
N VAL A 137 0.72 2.03 -4.76
CA VAL A 137 -0.48 2.72 -4.27
C VAL A 137 -0.83 2.17 -2.89
N GLY A 138 -1.07 3.05 -1.92
CA GLY A 138 -1.38 2.66 -0.54
C GLY A 138 -2.82 2.96 -0.16
N ARG A 139 -3.04 4.08 0.51
CA ARG A 139 -4.34 4.45 1.08
C ARG A 139 -5.48 4.52 0.06
N GLU A 140 -5.19 4.98 -1.15
CA GLU A 140 -6.21 5.09 -2.20
C GLU A 140 -6.75 3.71 -2.58
N ALA A 141 -5.89 2.71 -2.76
CA ALA A 141 -6.33 1.35 -3.07
C ALA A 141 -7.22 0.73 -1.97
N TYR A 142 -7.05 1.16 -0.71
CA TYR A 142 -7.89 0.72 0.39
C TYR A 142 -9.20 1.50 0.51
N GLN A 143 -9.14 2.83 0.36
CA GLN A 143 -10.29 3.72 0.54
C GLN A 143 -11.20 3.75 -0.69
N ASN A 144 -10.61 3.61 -1.87
CA ASN A 144 -11.26 3.62 -3.17
C ASN A 144 -10.69 2.50 -4.05
N PRO A 145 -10.96 1.22 -3.73
CA PRO A 145 -10.41 0.11 -4.50
C PRO A 145 -10.82 0.10 -5.98
N GLY A 146 -11.83 0.88 -6.36
CA GLY A 146 -12.21 1.11 -7.76
C GLY A 146 -11.07 1.63 -8.65
N ILE A 147 -10.04 2.28 -8.06
CA ILE A 147 -8.83 2.67 -8.81
C ILE A 147 -8.15 1.47 -9.48
N LEU A 148 -8.29 0.27 -8.90
CA LEU A 148 -7.65 -0.93 -9.41
C LEU A 148 -8.41 -1.58 -10.58
N ALA A 149 -9.64 -1.17 -10.86
CA ALA A 149 -10.50 -1.81 -11.85
C ALA A 149 -9.91 -1.79 -13.27
N ALA A 150 -9.18 -0.73 -13.62
CA ALA A 150 -8.59 -0.52 -14.94
C ALA A 150 -7.08 -0.76 -14.99
N VAL A 151 -6.45 -1.25 -13.91
CA VAL A 151 -4.98 -1.39 -13.83
C VAL A 151 -4.45 -2.35 -14.88
N ASP A 152 -5.10 -3.50 -15.08
CA ASP A 152 -4.63 -4.51 -16.02
C ASP A 152 -4.63 -3.97 -17.46
N ARG A 153 -5.66 -3.24 -17.85
CA ARG A 153 -5.75 -2.59 -19.14
C ARG A 153 -4.79 -1.40 -19.27
N GLU A 154 -4.78 -0.52 -18.28
CA GLU A 154 -4.10 0.77 -18.40
C GLU A 154 -2.61 0.74 -18.11
N ILE A 155 -2.17 -0.18 -17.26
CA ILE A 155 -0.76 -0.31 -16.86
C ILE A 155 -0.11 -1.51 -17.54
N PHE A 156 -0.80 -2.66 -17.59
CA PHE A 156 -0.22 -3.91 -18.10
C PHE A 156 -0.64 -4.21 -19.54
N GLY A 157 -1.50 -3.39 -20.15
CA GLY A 157 -1.90 -3.54 -21.56
C GLY A 157 -2.79 -4.75 -21.83
N SER A 158 -3.49 -5.28 -20.81
CA SER A 158 -4.46 -6.36 -20.98
C SER A 158 -5.58 -5.93 -21.92
N SER A 159 -6.09 -6.87 -22.72
CA SER A 159 -7.31 -6.69 -23.53
C SER A 159 -8.60 -6.91 -22.73
N ASP A 160 -8.50 -7.30 -21.47
CA ASP A 160 -9.65 -7.56 -20.61
C ASP A 160 -10.43 -6.28 -20.31
N THR A 161 -11.72 -6.43 -20.07
CA THR A 161 -12.56 -5.34 -19.60
C THR A 161 -12.23 -4.98 -18.14
N ASP A 162 -12.46 -3.72 -17.79
CA ASP A 162 -12.32 -3.26 -16.42
C ASP A 162 -13.15 -4.11 -15.45
N ALA A 163 -12.61 -4.36 -14.25
CA ALA A 163 -13.27 -5.19 -13.26
C ALA A 163 -14.61 -4.57 -12.80
N ASP A 164 -15.70 -5.33 -12.93
CA ASP A 164 -17.01 -4.92 -12.39
C ASP A 164 -17.04 -5.10 -10.86
N PRO A 165 -17.26 -4.04 -10.07
CA PRO A 165 -17.27 -4.14 -8.61
C PRO A 165 -18.37 -5.06 -8.05
N VAL A 166 -19.48 -5.26 -8.77
CA VAL A 166 -20.53 -6.22 -8.36
C VAL A 166 -20.00 -7.65 -8.50
N ALA A 167 -19.36 -7.95 -9.63
CA ALA A 167 -18.75 -9.26 -9.85
C ALA A 167 -17.64 -9.54 -8.82
N VAL A 168 -16.82 -8.52 -8.49
CA VAL A 168 -15.78 -8.61 -7.45
C VAL A 168 -16.37 -8.99 -6.09
N VAL A 169 -17.47 -8.35 -5.65
CA VAL A 169 -18.14 -8.71 -4.39
C VAL A 169 -18.59 -10.15 -4.42
N ARG A 170 -19.22 -10.60 -5.51
CA ARG A 170 -19.70 -11.98 -5.63
C ARG A 170 -18.58 -13.02 -5.66
N ALA A 171 -17.44 -12.67 -6.26
CA ALA A 171 -16.26 -13.53 -6.24
C ALA A 171 -15.68 -13.73 -4.83
N MET A 172 -16.00 -12.85 -3.88
CA MET A 172 -15.61 -12.99 -2.47
C MET A 172 -16.52 -13.96 -1.67
N TYR A 173 -17.68 -14.37 -2.20
CA TYR A 173 -18.63 -15.19 -1.43
C TYR A 173 -18.05 -16.51 -0.92
N PRO A 174 -17.33 -17.32 -1.72
CA PRO A 174 -16.74 -18.55 -1.19
C PRO A 174 -15.75 -18.32 -0.04
N TYR A 175 -15.00 -17.23 -0.09
CA TYR A 175 -14.12 -16.83 0.99
C TYR A 175 -14.92 -16.44 2.25
N ILE A 176 -15.93 -15.59 2.08
CA ILE A 176 -16.78 -15.10 3.18
C ILE A 176 -17.50 -16.27 3.86
N GLU A 177 -18.11 -17.17 3.11
CA GLU A 177 -18.80 -18.35 3.65
C GLU A 177 -17.85 -19.24 4.45
N ARG A 178 -16.64 -19.48 3.94
CA ARG A 178 -15.62 -20.24 4.66
C ARG A 178 -15.24 -19.56 5.99
N GLU A 179 -15.01 -18.26 5.99
CA GLU A 179 -14.67 -17.53 7.21
C GLU A 179 -15.82 -17.52 8.22
N LEU A 180 -17.06 -17.33 7.75
CA LEU A 180 -18.26 -17.41 8.61
C LEU A 180 -18.41 -18.80 9.25
N SER A 181 -18.14 -19.89 8.51
CA SER A 181 -18.17 -21.24 9.03
C SER A 181 -17.13 -21.51 10.13
N GLN A 182 -16.06 -20.71 10.16
CA GLN A 182 -15.02 -20.74 11.20
C GLN A 182 -15.29 -19.77 12.37
N GLY A 183 -16.45 -19.11 12.37
CA GLY A 183 -16.86 -18.19 13.44
C GLY A 183 -16.42 -16.74 13.28
N THR A 184 -15.85 -16.35 12.13
CA THR A 184 -15.56 -14.95 11.82
C THR A 184 -16.88 -14.17 11.63
N TYR A 185 -16.98 -12.97 12.20
CA TYR A 185 -18.14 -12.10 11.99
C TYR A 185 -18.08 -11.40 10.64
N LEU A 186 -19.21 -11.32 9.92
CA LEU A 186 -19.29 -10.69 8.61
C LEU A 186 -18.75 -9.24 8.62
N GLY A 187 -19.03 -8.48 9.67
CA GLY A 187 -18.54 -7.10 9.83
C GLY A 187 -17.01 -6.97 9.84
N HIS A 188 -16.27 -8.01 10.23
CA HIS A 188 -14.81 -8.01 10.18
C HIS A 188 -14.26 -8.03 8.75
N ILE A 189 -15.03 -8.56 7.81
CA ILE A 189 -14.69 -8.60 6.38
C ILE A 189 -15.23 -7.37 5.67
N THR A 190 -16.52 -7.09 5.81
CA THR A 190 -17.20 -6.05 5.02
C THR A 190 -16.73 -4.63 5.33
N ARG A 191 -16.19 -4.36 6.53
CA ARG A 191 -15.57 -3.06 6.85
C ARG A 191 -14.45 -2.67 5.90
N HIS A 192 -13.81 -3.64 5.25
CA HIS A 192 -12.74 -3.42 4.27
C HIS A 192 -13.26 -3.25 2.84
N MET A 193 -14.56 -3.45 2.61
CA MET A 193 -15.21 -3.37 1.31
C MET A 193 -16.05 -2.09 1.13
N LEU A 194 -16.15 -1.25 2.15
CA LEU A 194 -17.03 -0.08 2.17
C LEU A 194 -16.73 0.94 1.07
N GLY A 195 -15.46 1.04 0.64
CA GLY A 195 -15.01 1.96 -0.41
C GLY A 195 -15.25 1.49 -1.85
N LEU A 196 -15.65 0.22 -2.05
CA LEU A 196 -15.66 -0.41 -3.39
C LEU A 196 -16.55 0.32 -4.42
N PHE A 197 -17.62 0.94 -3.99
CA PHE A 197 -18.56 1.68 -4.84
C PHE A 197 -18.38 3.21 -4.74
N GLN A 198 -17.23 3.68 -4.26
CA GLN A 198 -17.00 5.12 -4.14
C GLN A 198 -17.16 5.84 -5.49
N GLY A 199 -17.91 6.97 -5.49
CA GLY A 199 -18.22 7.71 -6.71
C GLY A 199 -19.36 7.14 -7.56
N ILE A 200 -19.90 5.96 -7.23
CA ILE A 200 -20.99 5.30 -7.96
C ILE A 200 -22.34 5.61 -7.29
N PRO A 201 -23.41 5.86 -8.08
CA PRO A 201 -24.76 6.00 -7.53
C PRO A 201 -25.13 4.79 -6.64
N GLY A 202 -25.70 5.04 -5.46
CA GLY A 202 -25.97 3.98 -4.49
C GLY A 202 -24.86 3.68 -3.47
N ALA A 203 -23.65 4.20 -3.63
CA ALA A 203 -22.53 3.97 -2.71
C ALA A 203 -22.83 4.31 -1.24
N ARG A 204 -23.65 5.35 -1.01
CA ARG A 204 -24.06 5.72 0.36
C ARG A 204 -24.95 4.66 0.98
N GLN A 205 -25.88 4.08 0.22
CA GLN A 205 -26.78 3.00 0.66
C GLN A 205 -25.99 1.73 0.93
N TRP A 206 -25.03 1.36 0.07
CA TRP A 206 -24.10 0.26 0.30
C TRP A 206 -23.41 0.37 1.65
N ARG A 207 -22.71 1.47 1.89
CA ARG A 207 -21.98 1.70 3.15
C ARG A 207 -22.91 1.66 4.37
N ARG A 208 -24.03 2.36 4.27
CA ARG A 208 -25.01 2.44 5.37
C ARG A 208 -25.57 1.05 5.70
N TYR A 209 -26.04 0.34 4.70
CA TYR A 209 -26.67 -0.97 4.91
C TYR A 209 -25.70 -1.99 5.53
N LEU A 210 -24.46 -2.06 5.04
CA LEU A 210 -23.44 -2.93 5.62
C LEU A 210 -23.09 -2.52 7.06
N SER A 211 -22.93 -1.23 7.34
CA SER A 211 -22.63 -0.76 8.69
C SER A 211 -23.75 -1.09 9.70
N GLU A 212 -25.00 -1.06 9.26
CA GLU A 212 -26.17 -1.33 10.10
C GLU A 212 -26.48 -2.82 10.27
N ASN A 213 -26.03 -3.69 9.37
CA ASN A 213 -26.48 -5.10 9.32
C ASN A 213 -25.35 -6.14 9.44
N ALA A 214 -24.13 -5.86 9.00
CA ALA A 214 -23.08 -6.87 8.95
C ALA A 214 -22.52 -7.28 10.34
N HIS A 215 -22.82 -6.52 11.40
CA HIS A 215 -22.42 -6.83 12.77
C HIS A 215 -23.47 -7.64 13.55
N LYS A 216 -24.65 -7.85 12.98
CA LYS A 216 -25.76 -8.57 13.65
C LYS A 216 -25.47 -10.08 13.71
N ALA A 217 -25.98 -10.72 14.75
CA ALA A 217 -25.87 -12.18 14.88
C ALA A 217 -26.54 -12.88 13.68
N GLY A 218 -25.86 -13.86 13.10
CA GLY A 218 -26.35 -14.61 11.93
C GLY A 218 -26.26 -13.85 10.60
N ALA A 219 -25.57 -12.69 10.55
CA ALA A 219 -25.32 -11.98 9.29
C ALA A 219 -24.45 -12.84 8.35
N ASP A 220 -24.92 -13.01 7.12
CA ASP A 220 -24.33 -13.85 6.08
C ASP A 220 -24.27 -13.14 4.72
N ILE A 221 -24.01 -13.86 3.64
CA ILE A 221 -23.92 -13.31 2.27
C ILE A 221 -25.20 -12.62 1.81
N ASN A 222 -26.38 -12.94 2.39
CA ASN A 222 -27.63 -12.26 2.04
C ASN A 222 -27.57 -10.77 2.39
N VAL A 223 -26.82 -10.40 3.42
CA VAL A 223 -26.58 -8.99 3.77
C VAL A 223 -25.83 -8.28 2.62
N LEU A 224 -24.83 -8.94 2.01
CA LEU A 224 -24.10 -8.39 0.85
C LEU A 224 -25.00 -8.30 -0.39
N GLU A 225 -25.77 -9.35 -0.71
CA GLU A 225 -26.69 -9.33 -1.85
C GLU A 225 -27.72 -8.22 -1.73
N HIS A 226 -28.26 -8.00 -0.54
CA HIS A 226 -29.18 -6.88 -0.33
C HIS A 226 -28.50 -5.54 -0.53
N ALA A 227 -27.30 -5.36 0.01
CA ALA A 227 -26.52 -4.14 -0.17
C ALA A 227 -26.18 -3.89 -1.66
N LEU A 228 -25.86 -4.95 -2.44
CA LEU A 228 -25.60 -4.87 -3.88
C LEU A 228 -26.83 -4.39 -4.67
N LYS A 229 -28.04 -4.89 -4.36
CA LYS A 229 -29.28 -4.44 -5.01
C LYS A 229 -29.47 -2.93 -4.88
N LEU A 230 -29.13 -2.35 -3.71
CA LEU A 230 -29.24 -0.90 -3.48
C LEU A 230 -28.29 -0.06 -4.35
N VAL A 231 -27.25 -0.67 -4.93
CA VAL A 231 -26.33 -0.03 -5.89
C VAL A 231 -26.78 -0.35 -7.33
N ALA A 232 -27.10 -1.59 -7.64
CA ALA A 232 -27.46 -2.05 -8.99
C ALA A 232 -28.70 -1.34 -9.53
N ASP A 233 -29.72 -1.13 -8.68
CA ASP A 233 -30.98 -0.45 -9.06
C ASP A 233 -30.78 1.04 -9.41
N LYS A 234 -29.57 1.59 -9.26
CA LYS A 234 -29.23 3.00 -9.52
C LYS A 234 -28.15 3.19 -10.59
N ARG A 235 -27.63 2.09 -11.15
CA ARG A 235 -26.73 2.05 -12.30
C ARG A 235 -27.54 2.05 -13.59
#